data_1f53050c3a7c820857b0bf5669f1e6ee
#
_entry.id   1f53050c3a7c820857b0bf5669f1e6ee
#
_cell.length_a   1.000
_cell.length_b   1.000
_cell.length_c   1.000
_cell.angle_alpha   90.00
_cell.angle_beta   90.00
_cell.angle_gamma   90.00
#
_symmetry.space_group_name_H-M   'P 1'
#
loop_
_entity.id
_entity.type
_entity.pdbx_description
1 polymer ?
#
loop_
_entity_poly.entity_id
_entity_poly.type
_entity_poly.pdbx_seq_one_letter_code
_entity_poly.pdbx_strand_id
1 'polypeptide(L)'
;MSQLSLFTSQGHGEVVIDDTSGRIVHIADATDAVTAARWFDQLHAAVAWRADRRLMYDREVDVPRLLAHRSLNDPELPHSLRDALTLARRYEDARFNSIGLNLYRDGNDSVAPHNDKVAELVPNMPIVLLSLGATRQMVIRGKHPPHRRIVLDLRAGDILTMDWATQFHYDHGIPKTRDAVGPRISVAFRVRPSDGTWGSGRR
;
A
#
# COMPACT_ATOMS: atom_id res chain seq x y z
N MET A 1 -15.61 6.12 -41.30
CA MET A 1 -15.95 5.89 -39.89
C MET A 1 -14.69 5.41 -39.20
N SER A 2 -14.02 6.29 -38.46
CA SER A 2 -12.74 6.01 -37.81
C SER A 2 -13.02 5.34 -36.46
N GLN A 3 -12.54 4.14 -36.29
CA GLN A 3 -12.64 3.38 -35.04
C GLN A 3 -11.62 3.94 -34.07
N LEU A 4 -12.07 4.73 -33.11
CA LEU A 4 -11.26 5.17 -31.97
C LEU A 4 -10.92 3.94 -31.12
N SER A 5 -9.70 3.45 -31.31
CA SER A 5 -9.09 2.45 -30.43
C SER A 5 -8.91 3.06 -29.04
N LEU A 6 -9.77 2.69 -28.11
CA LEU A 6 -9.58 2.93 -26.68
C LEU A 6 -8.47 2.01 -26.18
N PHE A 7 -7.22 2.36 -26.46
CA PHE A 7 -6.10 1.79 -25.75
C PHE A 7 -6.10 2.41 -24.34
N THR A 8 -6.64 1.68 -23.38
CA THR A 8 -6.30 1.89 -21.98
C THR A 8 -4.79 1.72 -21.88
N SER A 9 -4.06 2.80 -21.64
CA SER A 9 -2.63 2.74 -21.37
C SER A 9 -2.44 1.84 -20.15
N GLN A 10 -1.92 0.64 -20.36
CA GLN A 10 -1.42 -0.15 -19.24
C GLN A 10 -0.20 0.62 -18.72
N GLY A 11 -0.24 1.01 -17.45
CA GLY A 11 0.87 1.71 -16.81
C GLY A 11 2.16 0.91 -17.02
N HIS A 12 3.20 1.59 -17.47
CA HIS A 12 4.52 0.99 -17.63
C HIS A 12 5.17 0.83 -16.25
N GLY A 13 5.52 -0.42 -15.89
CA GLY A 13 6.23 -0.70 -14.65
C GLY A 13 7.71 -0.28 -14.77
N GLU A 14 8.16 0.58 -13.86
CA GLU A 14 9.58 0.86 -13.64
C GLU A 14 10.13 -0.12 -12.60
N VAL A 15 11.16 -0.86 -12.96
CA VAL A 15 11.85 -1.75 -12.02
C VAL A 15 12.74 -0.92 -11.12
N VAL A 16 12.37 -0.83 -9.84
CA VAL A 16 13.07 -0.07 -8.81
C VAL A 16 14.21 -0.87 -8.19
N ILE A 17 13.96 -2.16 -7.96
CA ILE A 17 14.91 -3.15 -7.45
C ILE A 17 14.63 -4.46 -8.17
N ASP A 18 15.68 -5.12 -8.64
CA ASP A 18 15.64 -6.49 -9.18
C ASP A 18 17.01 -7.13 -9.02
N ASP A 19 17.23 -7.73 -7.85
CA ASP A 19 18.48 -8.38 -7.51
C ASP A 19 18.23 -9.51 -6.48
N THR A 20 19.29 -10.07 -5.92
CA THR A 20 19.20 -11.15 -4.92
C THR A 20 18.49 -10.73 -3.63
N SER A 21 18.27 -9.43 -3.41
CA SER A 21 17.53 -8.90 -2.25
C SER A 21 16.03 -8.82 -2.51
N GLY A 22 15.58 -9.17 -3.72
CA GLY A 22 14.18 -9.21 -4.13
C GLY A 22 13.86 -8.22 -5.25
N ARG A 23 12.56 -8.11 -5.53
CA ARG A 23 12.04 -7.29 -6.63
C ARG A 23 11.02 -6.27 -6.14
N ILE A 24 11.19 -5.02 -6.57
CA ILE A 24 10.23 -3.92 -6.36
C ILE A 24 9.96 -3.27 -7.71
N VAL A 25 8.69 -3.12 -8.07
CA VAL A 25 8.27 -2.45 -9.31
C VAL A 25 7.28 -1.34 -8.98
N HIS A 26 7.52 -0.15 -9.51
CA HIS A 26 6.59 0.97 -9.47
C HIS A 26 5.85 1.05 -10.79
N ILE A 27 4.54 1.00 -10.76
CA ILE A 27 3.67 1.12 -11.92
C ILE A 27 2.94 2.45 -11.80
N ALA A 28 3.39 3.42 -12.58
CA ALA A 28 2.76 4.72 -12.65
C ALA A 28 1.43 4.64 -13.42
N ASP A 29 0.42 5.39 -12.97
CA ASP A 29 -0.88 5.49 -13.62
C ASP A 29 -1.50 4.11 -13.93
N ALA A 30 -1.39 3.16 -12.98
CA ALA A 30 -1.97 1.83 -13.11
C ALA A 30 -3.50 1.86 -13.28
N THR A 31 -4.13 2.91 -12.79
CA THR A 31 -5.51 3.28 -13.12
C THR A 31 -5.59 4.78 -13.44
N ASP A 32 -6.61 5.16 -14.19
CA ASP A 32 -6.81 6.56 -14.58
C ASP A 32 -7.19 7.44 -13.38
N ALA A 33 -6.96 8.75 -13.52
CA ALA A 33 -7.17 9.73 -12.45
C ALA A 33 -8.62 9.82 -11.98
N VAL A 34 -9.60 9.63 -12.88
CA VAL A 34 -11.03 9.68 -12.55
C VAL A 34 -11.43 8.50 -11.68
N THR A 35 -10.97 7.30 -12.06
CA THR A 35 -11.19 6.08 -11.28
C THR A 35 -10.50 6.16 -9.93
N ALA A 36 -9.24 6.62 -9.88
CA ALA A 36 -8.48 6.79 -8.64
C ALA A 36 -9.18 7.78 -7.68
N ALA A 37 -9.66 8.91 -8.19
CA ALA A 37 -10.40 9.90 -7.40
C ALA A 37 -11.71 9.32 -6.85
N ARG A 38 -12.50 8.66 -7.69
CA ARG A 38 -13.74 7.99 -7.28
C ARG A 38 -13.49 6.94 -6.19
N TRP A 39 -12.46 6.11 -6.32
CA TRP A 39 -12.14 5.12 -5.30
C TRP A 39 -11.67 5.77 -4.01
N PHE A 40 -10.89 6.86 -4.10
CA PHE A 40 -10.50 7.64 -2.93
C PHE A 40 -11.73 8.13 -2.16
N ASP A 41 -12.66 8.82 -2.83
CA ASP A 41 -13.85 9.40 -2.20
C ASP A 41 -14.74 8.33 -1.54
N GLN A 42 -14.95 7.21 -2.25
CA GLN A 42 -15.73 6.08 -1.73
C GLN A 42 -15.10 5.47 -0.49
N LEU A 43 -13.78 5.21 -0.51
CA LEU A 43 -13.08 4.61 0.62
C LEU A 43 -12.95 5.59 1.79
N HIS A 44 -12.70 6.86 1.51
CA HIS A 44 -12.60 7.89 2.54
C HIS A 44 -13.91 8.00 3.35
N ALA A 45 -15.06 7.93 2.66
CA ALA A 45 -16.37 8.02 3.28
C ALA A 45 -16.87 6.70 3.93
N ALA A 46 -16.59 5.54 3.31
CA ALA A 46 -17.21 4.28 3.71
C ALA A 46 -16.39 3.45 4.72
N VAL A 47 -15.07 3.71 4.81
CA VAL A 47 -14.21 2.93 5.70
C VAL A 47 -14.31 3.43 7.14
N ALA A 48 -14.52 2.52 8.08
CA ALA A 48 -14.45 2.82 9.51
C ALA A 48 -12.98 2.98 9.94
N TRP A 49 -12.48 4.20 9.80
CA TRP A 49 -11.10 4.55 10.16
C TRP A 49 -10.91 4.56 11.67
N ARG A 50 -9.78 4.02 12.14
CA ARG A 50 -9.44 3.95 13.57
C ARG A 50 -8.10 4.62 13.81
N ALA A 51 -8.04 5.44 14.86
CA ALA A 51 -6.78 5.86 15.45
C ALA A 51 -6.20 4.67 16.24
N ASP A 52 -4.91 4.44 16.13
CA ASP A 52 -4.18 3.44 16.90
C ASP A 52 -3.20 4.13 17.84
N ARG A 53 -2.97 3.54 19.00
CA ARG A 53 -1.96 3.97 19.96
C ARG A 53 -0.96 2.85 20.17
N ARG A 54 0.30 3.20 20.26
CA ARG A 54 1.37 2.24 20.53
C ARG A 54 2.21 2.68 21.69
N LEU A 55 2.55 1.73 22.54
CA LEU A 55 3.54 1.96 23.57
C LEU A 55 4.93 2.05 22.90
N MET A 56 5.56 3.22 22.98
CA MET A 56 6.91 3.47 22.50
C MET A 56 7.68 4.20 23.61
N TYR A 57 8.81 3.60 24.03
CA TYR A 57 9.65 4.17 25.10
C TYR A 57 8.85 4.50 26.37
N ASP A 58 8.03 3.54 26.85
CA ASP A 58 7.16 3.67 28.04
C ASP A 58 6.12 4.79 27.98
N ARG A 59 5.80 5.29 26.79
CA ARG A 59 4.74 6.27 26.54
C ARG A 59 3.80 5.78 25.48
N GLU A 60 2.50 5.98 25.71
CA GLU A 60 1.51 5.82 24.64
C GLU A 60 1.66 6.97 23.64
N VAL A 61 1.94 6.61 22.38
CA VAL A 61 2.08 7.55 21.28
C VAL A 61 1.00 7.25 20.25
N ASP A 62 0.29 8.28 19.82
CA ASP A 62 -0.67 8.17 18.72
C ASP A 62 0.07 7.77 17.44
N VAL A 63 -0.43 6.74 16.75
CA VAL A 63 0.06 6.39 15.41
C VAL A 63 -0.36 7.50 14.47
N PRO A 64 0.58 8.22 13.83
CA PRO A 64 0.27 9.39 13.03
C PRO A 64 -0.29 8.98 11.65
N ARG A 65 -1.42 8.35 11.64
CA ARG A 65 -2.33 8.01 10.53
C ARG A 65 -3.51 7.23 11.08
N LEU A 66 -4.59 7.15 10.30
CA LEU A 66 -5.70 6.26 10.62
C LEU A 66 -5.56 4.93 9.89
N LEU A 67 -6.04 3.87 10.51
CA LEU A 67 -5.90 2.51 10.05
C LEU A 67 -7.26 1.86 9.83
N ALA A 68 -7.33 0.95 8.86
CA ALA A 68 -8.40 -0.03 8.76
C ALA A 68 -7.87 -1.33 8.18
N HIS A 69 -8.59 -2.39 8.42
CA HIS A 69 -8.31 -3.72 7.88
C HIS A 69 -9.61 -4.33 7.35
N ARG A 70 -9.52 -5.04 6.23
CA ARG A 70 -10.63 -5.80 5.65
C ARG A 70 -10.15 -7.19 5.22
N SER A 71 -11.01 -8.17 5.41
CA SER A 71 -10.89 -9.47 4.76
C SER A 71 -11.48 -9.39 3.36
N LEU A 72 -10.88 -10.08 2.40
CA LEU A 72 -11.47 -10.21 1.06
C LEU A 72 -12.71 -11.11 1.03
N ASN A 73 -12.93 -11.87 2.10
CA ASN A 73 -14.15 -12.68 2.29
C ASN A 73 -15.27 -11.88 2.97
N ASP A 74 -15.06 -10.59 3.27
CA ASP A 74 -16.09 -9.73 3.85
C ASP A 74 -17.22 -9.52 2.83
N PRO A 75 -18.47 -9.91 3.12
CA PRO A 75 -19.60 -9.72 2.21
C PRO A 75 -19.89 -8.24 1.97
N GLU A 76 -19.57 -7.38 2.94
CA GLU A 76 -19.76 -5.92 2.87
C GLU A 76 -18.53 -5.18 2.32
N LEU A 77 -17.59 -5.90 1.68
CA LEU A 77 -16.42 -5.27 1.08
C LEU A 77 -16.85 -4.22 0.04
N PRO A 78 -16.42 -2.95 0.15
CA PRO A 78 -16.73 -1.91 -0.83
C PRO A 78 -16.38 -2.33 -2.27
N HIS A 79 -17.22 -1.96 -3.23
CA HIS A 79 -16.99 -2.26 -4.65
C HIS A 79 -15.63 -1.71 -5.13
N SER A 80 -15.24 -0.51 -4.68
CA SER A 80 -13.92 0.07 -4.97
C SER A 80 -12.75 -0.81 -4.53
N LEU A 81 -12.86 -1.56 -3.42
CA LEU A 81 -11.83 -2.51 -3.01
C LEU A 81 -11.83 -3.79 -3.85
N ARG A 82 -12.99 -4.24 -4.36
CA ARG A 82 -13.08 -5.37 -5.30
C ARG A 82 -12.46 -5.01 -6.65
N ASP A 83 -12.75 -3.80 -7.14
CA ASP A 83 -12.17 -3.29 -8.38
C ASP A 83 -10.66 -3.09 -8.25
N ALA A 84 -10.21 -2.52 -7.13
CA ALA A 84 -8.78 -2.35 -6.82
C ALA A 84 -8.05 -3.69 -6.68
N LEU A 85 -8.71 -4.73 -6.14
CA LEU A 85 -8.17 -6.10 -6.13
C LEU A 85 -8.00 -6.65 -7.55
N THR A 86 -9.01 -6.42 -8.40
CA THR A 86 -8.95 -6.85 -9.81
C THR A 86 -7.78 -6.16 -10.53
N LEU A 87 -7.57 -4.87 -10.24
CA LEU A 87 -6.42 -4.13 -10.74
C LEU A 87 -5.10 -4.73 -10.21
N ALA A 88 -4.98 -4.96 -8.90
CA ALA A 88 -3.76 -5.52 -8.29
C ALA A 88 -3.37 -6.87 -8.90
N ARG A 89 -4.34 -7.74 -9.19
CA ARG A 89 -4.13 -9.05 -9.81
C ARG A 89 -3.65 -9.00 -11.26
N ARG A 90 -3.73 -7.86 -11.94
CA ARG A 90 -3.13 -7.69 -13.28
C ARG A 90 -1.61 -7.64 -13.25
N TYR A 91 -1.06 -7.22 -12.10
CA TYR A 91 0.38 -7.03 -11.91
C TYR A 91 1.02 -8.16 -11.10
N GLU A 92 0.24 -8.79 -10.22
CA GLU A 92 0.71 -9.92 -9.40
C GLU A 92 -0.39 -10.98 -9.28
N ASP A 93 -0.14 -12.15 -9.86
CA ASP A 93 -1.07 -13.29 -9.77
C ASP A 93 -0.96 -13.98 -8.41
N ALA A 94 -1.64 -13.43 -7.42
CA ALA A 94 -1.64 -13.95 -6.06
C ALA A 94 -3.05 -14.06 -5.48
N ARG A 95 -3.23 -15.03 -4.60
CA ARG A 95 -4.51 -15.26 -3.90
C ARG A 95 -4.62 -14.33 -2.69
N PHE A 96 -4.59 -13.02 -2.94
CA PHE A 96 -4.77 -12.03 -1.87
C PHE A 96 -6.05 -12.34 -1.07
N ASN A 97 -5.97 -12.24 0.25
CA ASN A 97 -7.09 -12.49 1.18
C ASN A 97 -7.22 -11.41 2.26
N SER A 98 -6.30 -10.45 2.30
CA SER A 98 -6.20 -9.42 3.32
C SER A 98 -5.90 -8.06 2.70
N ILE A 99 -6.60 -7.03 3.19
CA ILE A 99 -6.38 -5.63 2.82
C ILE A 99 -6.07 -4.83 4.07
N GLY A 100 -4.90 -4.18 4.07
CA GLY A 100 -4.57 -3.13 5.02
C GLY A 100 -4.80 -1.76 4.39
N LEU A 101 -5.47 -0.86 5.10
CA LEU A 101 -5.68 0.52 4.65
C LEU A 101 -5.03 1.48 5.63
N ASN A 102 -4.37 2.51 5.10
CA ASN A 102 -3.83 3.62 5.87
C ASN A 102 -4.34 4.92 5.28
N LEU A 103 -4.94 5.77 6.11
CA LEU A 103 -5.31 7.14 5.75
C LEU A 103 -4.32 8.11 6.39
N TYR A 104 -3.59 8.81 5.56
CA TYR A 104 -2.75 9.97 5.92
C TYR A 104 -3.60 11.20 5.66
N ARG A 105 -3.94 11.96 6.72
CA ARG A 105 -4.88 13.09 6.65
C ARG A 105 -4.25 14.33 6.04
N ASP A 106 -2.95 14.50 6.30
CA ASP A 106 -2.15 15.63 5.84
C ASP A 106 -0.65 15.29 5.88
N GLY A 107 0.21 16.30 5.77
CA GLY A 107 1.67 16.18 5.82
C GLY A 107 2.24 15.75 7.18
N ASN A 108 1.50 15.88 8.27
CA ASN A 108 1.94 15.46 9.61
C ASN A 108 1.79 13.96 9.82
N ASP A 109 0.88 13.32 9.10
CA ASP A 109 0.72 11.88 9.15
C ASP A 109 1.86 11.17 8.42
N SER A 110 2.32 10.06 8.99
CA SER A 110 3.52 9.37 8.53
C SER A 110 3.52 7.90 8.96
N VAL A 111 4.39 7.12 8.37
CA VAL A 111 4.83 5.83 8.90
C VAL A 111 6.35 5.77 8.87
N ALA A 112 6.94 5.44 10.02
CA ALA A 112 8.38 5.22 10.12
C ALA A 112 8.83 4.07 9.21
N PRO A 113 10.08 4.05 8.77
CA PRO A 113 10.63 2.93 8.01
C PRO A 113 10.41 1.61 8.76
N HIS A 114 9.81 0.65 8.07
CA HIS A 114 9.48 -0.69 8.57
C HIS A 114 9.41 -1.65 7.40
N ASN A 115 9.48 -2.93 7.69
CA ASN A 115 9.04 -3.99 6.78
C ASN A 115 7.71 -4.57 7.27
N ASP A 116 6.98 -5.22 6.37
CA ASP A 116 5.83 -6.01 6.78
C ASP A 116 6.28 -7.19 7.65
N LYS A 117 5.49 -7.54 8.64
CA LYS A 117 5.81 -8.65 9.55
C LYS A 117 5.75 -9.97 8.80
N VAL A 118 6.88 -10.50 8.40
CA VAL A 118 6.98 -11.73 7.59
C VAL A 118 6.27 -12.93 8.22
N ALA A 119 6.21 -13.00 9.56
CA ALA A 119 5.47 -14.05 10.28
C ALA A 119 3.94 -13.97 10.07
N GLU A 120 3.43 -12.83 9.60
CA GLU A 120 2.01 -12.62 9.29
C GLU A 120 1.72 -12.77 7.78
N LEU A 121 2.70 -13.18 6.98
CA LEU A 121 2.60 -13.32 5.53
C LEU A 121 2.82 -14.77 5.11
N VAL A 122 2.17 -15.20 4.04
CA VAL A 122 2.50 -16.45 3.38
C VAL A 122 3.83 -16.28 2.65
N PRO A 123 4.82 -17.15 2.86
CA PRO A 123 6.10 -17.08 2.17
C PRO A 123 5.98 -17.01 0.65
N ASN A 124 6.87 -16.26 0.03
CA ASN A 124 6.96 -16.09 -1.42
C ASN A 124 5.72 -15.45 -2.08
N MET A 125 4.81 -14.87 -1.29
CA MET A 125 3.69 -14.12 -1.85
C MET A 125 4.01 -12.63 -1.93
N PRO A 126 3.63 -11.96 -3.03
CA PRO A 126 3.88 -10.53 -3.21
C PRO A 126 2.95 -9.68 -2.34
N ILE A 127 3.37 -8.45 -2.15
CA ILE A 127 2.56 -7.36 -1.58
C ILE A 127 2.30 -6.36 -2.69
N VAL A 128 1.05 -5.97 -2.87
CA VAL A 128 0.67 -4.93 -3.83
C VAL A 128 0.07 -3.76 -3.07
N LEU A 129 0.62 -2.57 -3.29
CA LEU A 129 0.19 -1.33 -2.69
C LEU A 129 -0.38 -0.40 -3.76
N LEU A 130 -1.63 0.02 -3.63
CA LEU A 130 -2.27 1.06 -4.44
C LEU A 130 -2.28 2.38 -3.67
N SER A 131 -1.91 3.46 -4.33
CA SER A 131 -1.93 4.83 -3.79
C SER A 131 -3.12 5.61 -4.35
N LEU A 132 -3.87 6.30 -3.48
CA LEU A 132 -5.04 7.11 -3.85
C LEU A 132 -4.98 8.46 -3.12
N GLY A 133 -5.47 9.52 -3.77
CA GLY A 133 -5.49 10.88 -3.21
C GLY A 133 -4.18 11.62 -3.42
N ALA A 134 -3.73 12.39 -2.43
CA ALA A 134 -2.54 13.24 -2.58
C ALA A 134 -1.25 12.44 -2.79
N THR A 135 -0.35 12.97 -3.61
CA THR A 135 0.99 12.43 -3.78
C THR A 135 1.79 12.48 -2.49
N ARG A 136 2.42 11.39 -2.11
CA ARG A 136 3.34 11.32 -0.97
C ARG A 136 4.59 10.55 -1.35
N GLN A 137 5.71 10.99 -0.82
CA GLN A 137 6.96 10.26 -0.95
C GLN A 137 6.92 8.96 -0.15
N MET A 138 7.37 7.88 -0.76
CA MET A 138 7.78 6.67 -0.08
C MET A 138 9.30 6.57 -0.10
N VAL A 139 9.88 6.33 1.07
CA VAL A 139 11.32 6.08 1.20
C VAL A 139 11.54 4.60 1.42
N ILE A 140 12.31 3.98 0.55
CA ILE A 140 12.76 2.59 0.66
C ILE A 140 14.23 2.62 1.08
N ARG A 141 14.59 1.85 2.11
CA ARG A 141 15.94 1.81 2.68
C ARG A 141 16.45 0.39 2.77
N GLY A 142 17.62 0.15 2.22
CA GLY A 142 18.36 -1.10 2.44
C GLY A 142 18.80 -1.22 3.89
N LYS A 143 18.52 -2.36 4.51
CA LYS A 143 18.91 -2.68 5.91
C LYS A 143 20.40 -2.93 6.04
N HIS A 144 21.04 -3.39 4.98
CA HIS A 144 22.45 -3.78 4.93
C HIS A 144 23.26 -2.86 4.00
N PRO A 145 24.59 -2.74 4.21
CA PRO A 145 25.45 -2.02 3.30
C PRO A 145 25.24 -2.47 1.84
N PRO A 146 25.24 -1.51 0.90
CA PRO A 146 25.56 -0.10 0.99
C PRO A 146 24.43 0.82 1.49
N HIS A 147 23.42 0.31 2.21
CA HIS A 147 22.29 1.08 2.76
C HIS A 147 21.61 1.94 1.70
N ARG A 148 21.27 1.33 0.56
CA ARG A 148 20.54 1.99 -0.52
C ARG A 148 19.36 2.81 0.00
N ARG A 149 19.20 4.01 -0.52
CA ARG A 149 18.03 4.85 -0.24
C ARG A 149 17.39 5.24 -1.56
N ILE A 150 16.14 4.86 -1.73
CA ILE A 150 15.32 5.15 -2.90
C ILE A 150 14.12 5.98 -2.44
N VAL A 151 13.76 6.98 -3.21
CA VAL A 151 12.59 7.83 -2.96
C VAL A 151 11.69 7.76 -4.18
N LEU A 152 10.44 7.41 -3.94
CA LEU A 152 9.40 7.32 -4.96
C LEU A 152 8.27 8.28 -4.62
N ASP A 153 7.83 9.07 -5.58
CA ASP A 153 6.60 9.85 -5.44
C ASP A 153 5.42 8.96 -5.86
N LEU A 154 4.62 8.53 -4.88
CA LEU A 154 3.43 7.71 -5.13
C LEU A 154 2.23 8.62 -5.34
N ARG A 155 1.78 8.72 -6.58
CA ARG A 155 0.61 9.51 -7.01
C ARG A 155 -0.68 8.71 -6.90
N ALA A 156 -1.81 9.39 -7.06
CA ALA A 156 -3.10 8.72 -7.20
C ALA A 156 -3.12 7.80 -8.42
N GLY A 157 -3.49 6.53 -8.23
CA GLY A 157 -3.53 5.54 -9.29
C GLY A 157 -2.25 4.73 -9.46
N ASP A 158 -1.17 5.08 -8.75
CA ASP A 158 0.08 4.33 -8.80
C ASP A 158 -0.02 3.03 -8.00
N ILE A 159 0.63 1.98 -8.51
CA ILE A 159 0.85 0.72 -7.82
C ILE A 159 2.34 0.54 -7.53
N LEU A 160 2.64 -0.01 -6.36
CA LEU A 160 3.95 -0.55 -6.01
C LEU A 160 3.80 -2.03 -5.69
N THR A 161 4.56 -2.88 -6.40
CA THR A 161 4.65 -4.30 -6.04
C THR A 161 5.97 -4.56 -5.35
N MET A 162 5.93 -5.42 -4.33
CA MET A 162 7.10 -5.83 -3.56
C MET A 162 7.01 -7.34 -3.35
N ASP A 163 8.04 -8.08 -3.70
CA ASP A 163 8.08 -9.49 -3.38
C ASP A 163 8.34 -9.74 -1.88
N TRP A 164 8.14 -10.99 -1.45
CA TRP A 164 8.33 -11.39 -0.05
C TRP A 164 9.79 -11.25 0.42
N ALA A 165 10.76 -11.48 -0.46
CA ALA A 165 12.19 -11.39 -0.14
C ALA A 165 12.59 -9.97 0.27
N THR A 166 11.99 -8.94 -0.33
CA THR A 166 12.28 -7.54 0.00
C THR A 166 12.06 -7.21 1.46
N GLN A 167 11.15 -7.90 2.16
CA GLN A 167 10.83 -7.66 3.56
C GLN A 167 12.02 -7.97 4.51
N PHE A 168 12.98 -8.78 4.07
CA PHE A 168 14.19 -9.07 4.82
C PHE A 168 15.30 -8.04 4.59
N HIS A 169 15.30 -7.40 3.43
CA HIS A 169 16.39 -6.58 2.96
C HIS A 169 16.10 -5.08 2.96
N TYR A 170 14.83 -4.70 2.95
CA TYR A 170 14.41 -3.29 2.85
C TYR A 170 13.34 -2.94 3.88
N ASP A 171 13.44 -1.72 4.37
CA ASP A 171 12.36 -1.03 5.05
C ASP A 171 11.74 -0.01 4.11
N HIS A 172 10.45 0.25 4.27
CA HIS A 172 9.74 1.30 3.55
C HIS A 172 8.93 2.17 4.51
N GLY A 173 8.74 3.43 4.16
CA GLY A 173 8.02 4.38 5.01
C GLY A 173 7.53 5.60 4.26
N ILE A 174 6.56 6.31 4.85
CA ILE A 174 6.05 7.59 4.36
C ILE A 174 6.50 8.65 5.36
N PRO A 175 7.48 9.51 5.03
CA PRO A 175 7.95 10.56 5.92
C PRO A 175 6.90 11.67 6.09
N LYS A 176 6.99 12.42 7.17
CA LYS A 176 6.30 13.71 7.29
C LYS A 176 6.79 14.66 6.22
N THR A 177 5.91 15.57 5.79
CA THR A 177 6.27 16.69 4.92
C THR A 177 5.73 18.01 5.48
N ARG A 178 6.43 19.09 5.17
CA ARG A 178 5.98 20.46 5.48
C ARG A 178 5.13 21.05 4.35
N ASP A 179 5.07 20.38 3.22
CA ASP A 179 4.25 20.79 2.10
C ASP A 179 2.78 20.69 2.49
N ALA A 180 1.99 21.62 1.98
CA ALA A 180 0.54 21.58 2.11
C ALA A 180 -0.01 20.48 1.19
N VAL A 181 -0.23 19.29 1.74
CA VAL A 181 -0.76 18.14 1.00
C VAL A 181 -2.11 17.71 1.55
N GLY A 182 -2.98 17.28 0.65
CA GLY A 182 -4.28 16.71 0.99
C GLY A 182 -4.18 15.28 1.54
N PRO A 183 -5.34 14.67 1.83
CA PRO A 183 -5.38 13.31 2.33
C PRO A 183 -5.00 12.28 1.27
N ARG A 184 -4.38 11.17 1.74
CA ARG A 184 -3.94 10.03 0.93
C ARG A 184 -4.38 8.73 1.58
N ILE A 185 -4.87 7.80 0.76
CA ILE A 185 -5.14 6.43 1.18
C ILE A 185 -4.12 5.50 0.52
N SER A 186 -3.53 4.62 1.32
CA SER A 186 -2.75 3.48 0.85
C SER A 186 -3.55 2.21 1.05
N VAL A 187 -3.77 1.44 -0.02
CA VAL A 187 -4.46 0.14 0.01
C VAL A 187 -3.43 -0.94 -0.26
N ALA A 188 -3.18 -1.80 0.71
CA ALA A 188 -2.15 -2.83 0.61
C ALA A 188 -2.77 -4.23 0.65
N PHE A 189 -2.64 -4.96 -0.46
CA PHE A 189 -3.10 -6.34 -0.62
C PHE A 189 -2.01 -7.32 -0.21
N ARG A 190 -2.39 -8.35 0.56
CA ARG A 190 -1.48 -9.37 1.09
C ARG A 190 -2.12 -10.75 1.05
N VAL A 191 -1.27 -11.76 1.06
CA VAL A 191 -1.67 -13.14 1.35
C VAL A 191 -1.24 -13.47 2.78
N ARG A 192 -2.21 -13.74 3.62
CA ARG A 192 -1.99 -14.10 5.03
C ARG A 192 -2.34 -15.57 5.27
N PRO A 193 -1.71 -16.25 6.24
CA PRO A 193 -2.11 -17.59 6.62
C PRO A 193 -3.59 -17.69 6.98
N SER A 194 -4.21 -18.81 6.66
CA SER A 194 -5.66 -19.03 6.87
C SER A 194 -6.04 -19.43 8.29
N ASP A 195 -5.06 -19.66 9.16
CA ASP A 195 -5.23 -20.12 10.54
C ASP A 195 -5.76 -19.07 11.52
N GLY A 196 -6.12 -17.88 11.03
CA GLY A 196 -6.84 -16.86 11.81
C GLY A 196 -6.04 -16.17 12.91
N THR A 197 -4.74 -16.44 13.04
CA THR A 197 -3.89 -15.89 14.12
C THR A 197 -3.53 -14.41 13.93
N TRP A 198 -3.87 -13.84 12.79
CA TRP A 198 -3.60 -12.44 12.44
C TRP A 198 -4.84 -11.55 12.62
N GLY A 199 -4.67 -10.40 13.19
CA GLY A 199 -5.73 -9.38 13.35
C GLY A 199 -6.46 -9.38 14.67
N SER A 200 -6.30 -10.38 15.52
CA SER A 200 -6.67 -10.27 16.94
C SER A 200 -5.57 -9.47 17.64
N GLY A 201 -5.69 -8.14 17.58
CA GLY A 201 -4.88 -7.28 18.42
C GLY A 201 -4.98 -7.79 19.85
N ARG A 202 -3.87 -8.23 20.44
CA ARG A 202 -3.83 -8.45 21.88
C ARG A 202 -4.25 -7.16 22.55
N ARG A 203 -5.28 -7.29 23.36
CA ARG A 203 -5.75 -6.26 24.28
C ARG A 203 -4.61 -5.78 25.16
#